data_05a14281aac657b1fe3e297c0f9ea839
#
_entry.id   05a14281aac657b1fe3e297c0f9ea839
#
_cell.length_a   1.000
_cell.length_b   1.000
_cell.length_c   1.000
_cell.angle_alpha   90.00
_cell.angle_beta   90.00
_cell.angle_gamma   90.00
#
_symmetry.space_group_name_H-M   'P 1'
#
loop_
_entity.id
_entity.type
_entity.pdbx_description
1 polymer ?
#
loop_
_entity_poly.entity_id
_entity_poly.type
_entity_poly.pdbx_seq_one_letter_code
_entity_poly.pdbx_strand_id
1 'polypeptide(L)'
;CRIAHDFECRTDRGGGVMKIVINACFGGFSLSRKAIKLLAEKHGRECYFFGHARNPDGGRDFDRYGPDDDQSMFFNAFDIPNPNEVLTSSKPWHEMTSDEKDAQNNLYDKHSLDTRPDNRTDPLLIEVVEQLGAAANGDCAKLKVIEIPDGIEYEIQEYDGNESVHQVHASWS
;
A
#
# COMPACT_ATOMS: atom_id res chain seq x y z
N CYS A 1 -3.33 -63.44 20.36
CA CYS A 1 -2.80 -62.09 20.73
C CYS A 1 -2.84 -61.20 19.51
N ARG A 2 -3.80 -60.31 19.47
CA ARG A 2 -3.90 -59.21 18.45
C ARG A 2 -3.54 -57.94 19.17
N ILE A 3 -2.45 -57.31 18.75
CA ILE A 3 -2.05 -55.99 19.19
C ILE A 3 -2.73 -55.03 18.21
N ALA A 4 -3.73 -54.29 18.70
CA ALA A 4 -4.32 -53.17 17.99
C ALA A 4 -3.37 -51.99 18.14
N HIS A 5 -2.83 -51.53 17.04
CA HIS A 5 -2.18 -50.21 16.98
C HIS A 5 -3.28 -49.18 16.79
N ASP A 6 -3.56 -48.47 17.88
CA ASP A 6 -4.34 -47.24 17.84
C ASP A 6 -3.52 -46.20 17.09
N PHE A 7 -3.93 -45.94 15.84
CA PHE A 7 -3.46 -44.83 15.05
C PHE A 7 -4.24 -43.60 15.51
N GLU A 8 -3.73 -42.93 16.56
CA GLU A 8 -4.20 -41.62 16.95
C GLU A 8 -3.91 -40.66 15.78
N CYS A 9 -4.93 -40.40 14.98
CA CYS A 9 -4.98 -39.32 14.03
C CYS A 9 -4.97 -37.99 14.83
N ARG A 10 -3.79 -37.52 15.15
CA ARG A 10 -3.62 -36.15 15.64
C ARG A 10 -3.91 -35.18 14.49
N THR A 11 -5.18 -34.83 14.37
CA THR A 11 -5.56 -33.62 13.65
C THR A 11 -5.24 -32.41 14.52
N ASP A 12 -3.98 -32.08 14.62
CA ASP A 12 -3.56 -30.77 15.13
C ASP A 12 -3.79 -29.76 14.00
N ARG A 13 -5.05 -29.44 13.76
CA ARG A 13 -5.43 -28.26 12.99
C ARG A 13 -5.33 -27.07 13.94
N GLY A 14 -4.12 -26.68 14.25
CA GLY A 14 -3.84 -25.34 14.73
C GLY A 14 -4.20 -24.37 13.60
N GLY A 15 -5.48 -24.03 13.51
CA GLY A 15 -5.97 -23.10 12.52
C GLY A 15 -5.43 -21.71 12.85
N GLY A 16 -4.25 -21.38 12.31
CA GLY A 16 -3.77 -20.01 12.28
C GLY A 16 -4.75 -19.12 11.56
N VAL A 17 -4.75 -17.84 11.87
CA VAL A 17 -5.51 -16.82 11.13
C VAL A 17 -4.54 -15.91 10.41
N MET A 18 -4.86 -15.58 9.16
CA MET A 18 -4.19 -14.57 8.38
C MET A 18 -5.00 -13.29 8.41
N LYS A 19 -4.34 -12.16 8.62
CA LYS A 19 -4.97 -10.85 8.60
C LYS A 19 -4.78 -10.19 7.25
N ILE A 20 -5.81 -9.49 6.79
CA ILE A 20 -5.82 -8.77 5.50
C ILE A 20 -6.44 -7.40 5.73
N VAL A 21 -5.81 -6.37 5.20
CA VAL A 21 -6.37 -5.01 5.20
C VAL A 21 -7.18 -4.80 3.93
N ILE A 22 -8.44 -4.42 4.10
CA ILE A 22 -9.35 -4.08 3.00
C ILE A 22 -9.94 -2.69 3.17
N ASN A 23 -10.46 -2.13 2.08
CA ASN A 23 -11.30 -0.95 2.12
C ASN A 23 -12.78 -1.33 2.14
N ALA A 24 -13.50 -0.94 3.17
CA ALA A 24 -14.91 -1.26 3.39
C ALA A 24 -15.84 -0.09 3.07
N CYS A 25 -15.54 0.70 2.03
CA CYS A 25 -16.43 1.75 1.51
C CYS A 25 -16.16 2.04 0.03
N PHE A 26 -17.06 2.75 -0.62
CA PHE A 26 -16.86 3.25 -1.98
C PHE A 26 -15.81 4.37 -1.98
N GLY A 27 -14.91 4.40 -2.97
CA GLY A 27 -13.87 5.42 -3.09
C GLY A 27 -12.43 4.89 -3.19
N GLY A 28 -12.24 3.61 -2.90
CA GLY A 28 -10.97 2.91 -3.10
C GLY A 28 -10.05 2.92 -1.88
N PHE A 29 -9.14 1.95 -1.87
CA PHE A 29 -8.14 1.81 -0.82
C PHE A 29 -7.13 2.95 -0.88
N SER A 30 -6.95 3.63 0.24
CA SER A 30 -5.88 4.61 0.41
C SER A 30 -5.54 4.79 1.89
N LEU A 31 -4.28 5.10 2.15
CA LEU A 31 -3.78 5.41 3.50
C LEU A 31 -3.80 6.92 3.73
N SER A 32 -4.06 7.31 4.97
CA SER A 32 -3.84 8.70 5.40
C SER A 32 -2.35 9.02 5.45
N ARG A 33 -2.01 10.32 5.43
CA ARG A 33 -0.61 10.76 5.59
C ARG A 33 0.01 10.25 6.90
N LYS A 34 -0.77 10.17 7.98
CA LYS A 34 -0.31 9.60 9.26
C LYS A 34 0.05 8.13 9.12
N ALA A 35 -0.77 7.36 8.41
CA ALA A 35 -0.51 5.94 8.17
C ALA A 35 0.70 5.73 7.26
N ILE A 36 0.81 6.49 6.17
CA ILE A 36 1.98 6.43 5.27
C ILE A 36 3.27 6.75 6.02
N LYS A 37 3.27 7.83 6.80
CA LYS A 37 4.43 8.22 7.59
C LYS A 37 4.83 7.15 8.59
N LEU A 38 3.89 6.63 9.37
CA LEU A 38 4.15 5.59 10.36
C LEU A 38 4.62 4.29 9.69
N LEU A 39 4.04 3.92 8.54
CA LEU A 39 4.47 2.75 7.78
C LEU A 39 5.90 2.91 7.25
N ALA A 40 6.24 4.08 6.70
CA ALA A 40 7.58 4.38 6.24
C ALA A 40 8.60 4.30 7.40
N GLU A 41 8.28 4.90 8.55
CA GLU A 41 9.13 4.84 9.76
C GLU A 41 9.36 3.41 10.22
N LYS A 42 8.33 2.55 10.20
CA LYS A 42 8.46 1.12 10.54
C LYS A 42 9.33 0.35 9.53
N HIS A 43 9.34 0.77 8.27
CA HIS A 43 10.25 0.25 7.23
C HIS A 43 11.65 0.89 7.28
N GLY A 44 11.93 1.78 8.24
CA GLY A 44 13.22 2.49 8.36
C GLY A 44 13.45 3.52 7.28
N ARG A 45 12.39 4.05 6.66
CA ARG A 45 12.43 5.11 5.65
C ARG A 45 11.90 6.43 6.22
N GLU A 46 12.47 7.54 5.78
CA GLU A 46 11.90 8.87 6.04
C GLU A 46 10.64 9.08 5.18
N CYS A 47 9.81 10.07 5.51
CA CYS A 47 8.61 10.37 4.75
C CYS A 47 8.37 11.86 4.67
N TYR A 48 8.30 12.36 3.44
CA TYR A 48 8.05 13.76 3.11
C TYR A 48 6.91 13.84 2.09
N PHE A 49 5.99 14.80 2.30
CA PHE A 49 4.83 14.99 1.43
C PHE A 49 5.00 16.20 0.54
N PHE A 50 4.57 16.07 -0.72
CA PHE A 50 4.68 17.08 -1.75
C PHE A 50 3.41 17.17 -2.58
N GLY A 51 3.05 18.40 -2.98
CA GLY A 51 2.07 18.64 -4.01
C GLY A 51 2.69 18.56 -5.41
N HIS A 52 1.81 18.60 -6.42
CA HIS A 52 2.23 18.79 -7.79
C HIS A 52 2.12 20.27 -8.15
N ALA A 53 3.22 20.94 -8.39
CA ALA A 53 3.24 22.16 -9.16
C ALA A 53 3.48 21.83 -10.64
N ARG A 54 2.73 22.46 -11.53
CA ARG A 54 3.01 22.40 -12.96
C ARG A 54 3.83 23.64 -13.31
N ASN A 55 5.03 23.43 -13.80
CA ASN A 55 5.79 24.50 -14.39
C ASN A 55 5.17 24.96 -15.72
N PRO A 56 5.24 26.27 -16.05
CA PRO A 56 4.79 26.79 -17.34
C PRO A 56 5.40 26.04 -18.54
N ASP A 57 6.61 25.52 -18.39
CA ASP A 57 7.36 24.77 -19.39
C ASP A 57 6.99 23.29 -19.49
N GLY A 58 5.93 22.84 -18.77
CA GLY A 58 5.46 21.45 -18.78
C GLY A 58 6.26 20.48 -17.90
N GLY A 59 7.23 20.99 -17.15
CA GLY A 59 7.96 20.22 -16.14
C GLY A 59 7.11 19.92 -14.91
N ARG A 60 7.56 18.95 -14.11
CA ARG A 60 6.96 18.64 -12.82
C ARG A 60 7.89 19.18 -11.73
N ASP A 61 7.35 20.07 -10.90
CA ASP A 61 7.97 20.46 -9.64
C ASP A 61 7.13 19.91 -8.49
N PHE A 62 7.83 19.58 -7.42
CA PHE A 62 7.22 19.11 -6.19
C PHE A 62 7.31 20.21 -5.13
N ASP A 63 6.17 20.78 -4.77
CA ASP A 63 6.08 21.73 -3.67
C ASP A 63 5.92 20.97 -2.36
N ARG A 64 6.83 21.23 -1.41
CA ARG A 64 6.76 20.57 -0.10
C ARG A 64 5.56 21.08 0.69
N TYR A 65 4.72 20.17 1.14
CA TYR A 65 3.66 20.49 2.09
C TYR A 65 4.24 20.73 3.47
N GLY A 66 3.73 21.77 4.14
CA GLY A 66 3.98 21.99 5.55
C GLY A 66 3.31 20.89 6.41
N PRO A 67 3.68 20.82 7.69
CA PRO A 67 3.11 19.83 8.62
C PRO A 67 1.59 19.99 8.81
N ASP A 68 1.05 21.18 8.53
CA ASP A 68 -0.37 21.52 8.71
C ASP A 68 -1.15 21.56 7.38
N ASP A 69 -0.52 21.30 6.22
CA ASP A 69 -1.18 21.24 4.91
C ASP A 69 -1.96 19.91 4.73
N ASP A 70 -2.93 19.68 5.61
CA ASP A 70 -3.75 18.46 5.63
C ASP A 70 -4.90 18.50 4.60
N GLN A 71 -4.98 19.56 3.78
CA GLN A 71 -6.17 19.83 2.96
C GLN A 71 -6.08 19.35 1.51
N SER A 72 -4.95 18.83 1.04
CA SER A 72 -4.88 18.34 -0.34
C SER A 72 -5.10 16.84 -0.41
N MET A 73 -6.15 16.42 -1.14
CA MET A 73 -6.39 15.01 -1.51
C MET A 73 -5.29 14.44 -2.40
N PHE A 74 -4.57 15.32 -3.14
CA PHE A 74 -3.57 14.90 -4.10
C PHE A 74 -2.18 15.25 -3.57
N PHE A 75 -1.43 14.24 -3.22
CA PHE A 75 -0.05 14.40 -2.77
C PHE A 75 0.81 13.24 -3.26
N ASN A 76 2.12 13.47 -3.26
CA ASN A 76 3.13 12.44 -3.40
C ASN A 76 3.86 12.29 -2.07
N ALA A 77 4.28 11.09 -1.77
CA ALA A 77 5.12 10.79 -0.62
C ALA A 77 6.46 10.24 -1.11
N PHE A 78 7.57 10.82 -0.61
CA PHE A 78 8.92 10.38 -0.95
C PHE A 78 9.75 10.19 0.31
N ASP A 79 10.78 9.34 0.21
CA ASP A 79 11.76 9.15 1.29
C ASP A 79 12.92 10.14 1.24
N ILE A 80 12.88 11.12 0.33
CA ILE A 80 13.89 12.16 0.14
C ILE A 80 13.30 13.56 0.39
N PRO A 81 14.07 14.48 1.03
CA PRO A 81 13.57 15.82 1.37
C PRO A 81 13.52 16.78 0.18
N ASN A 82 14.26 16.52 -0.90
CA ASN A 82 14.39 17.39 -2.08
C ASN A 82 14.17 16.58 -3.37
N PRO A 83 12.93 16.16 -3.68
CA PRO A 83 12.65 15.35 -4.87
C PRO A 83 12.95 16.11 -6.18
N ASN A 84 12.87 17.45 -6.18
CA ASN A 84 13.17 18.25 -7.37
C ASN A 84 14.63 18.12 -7.82
N GLU A 85 15.56 17.93 -6.92
CA GLU A 85 16.98 17.74 -7.26
C GLU A 85 17.26 16.36 -7.85
N VAL A 86 16.48 15.36 -7.46
CA VAL A 86 16.72 13.94 -7.80
C VAL A 86 15.78 13.43 -8.88
N LEU A 87 14.52 13.84 -8.82
CA LEU A 87 13.43 13.29 -9.64
C LEU A 87 13.05 14.18 -10.83
N THR A 88 13.62 15.38 -10.95
CA THR A 88 13.38 16.25 -12.12
C THR A 88 14.58 16.24 -13.05
N SER A 89 14.31 16.37 -14.34
CA SER A 89 15.33 16.51 -15.37
C SER A 89 15.28 17.90 -15.95
N SER A 90 16.44 18.45 -16.29
CA SER A 90 16.54 19.70 -17.06
C SER A 90 16.06 19.54 -18.50
N LYS A 91 15.94 18.30 -18.97
CA LYS A 91 15.49 17.96 -20.34
C LYS A 91 13.98 17.71 -20.31
N PRO A 92 13.20 18.35 -21.19
CA PRO A 92 11.76 18.10 -21.29
C PRO A 92 11.46 16.65 -21.60
N TRP A 93 10.40 16.10 -21.02
CA TRP A 93 10.02 14.69 -21.17
C TRP A 93 9.88 14.24 -22.62
N HIS A 94 9.34 15.09 -23.50
CA HIS A 94 9.15 14.75 -24.91
C HIS A 94 10.46 14.70 -25.72
N GLU A 95 11.54 15.26 -25.19
CA GLU A 95 12.89 15.23 -25.80
C GLU A 95 13.76 14.11 -25.25
N MET A 96 13.30 13.42 -24.20
CA MET A 96 14.01 12.29 -23.61
C MET A 96 13.95 11.04 -24.50
N THR A 97 15.04 10.30 -24.56
CA THR A 97 15.06 8.95 -25.11
C THR A 97 14.30 7.96 -24.22
N SER A 98 14.01 6.76 -24.72
CA SER A 98 13.37 5.70 -23.92
C SER A 98 14.19 5.37 -22.67
N ASP A 99 15.50 5.19 -22.82
CA ASP A 99 16.40 4.84 -21.72
C ASP A 99 16.44 5.94 -20.65
N GLU A 100 16.41 7.23 -21.05
CA GLU A 100 16.36 8.36 -20.12
C GLU A 100 15.03 8.40 -19.35
N LYS A 101 13.92 8.08 -20.02
CA LYS A 101 12.60 7.98 -19.38
C LYS A 101 12.55 6.82 -18.40
N ASP A 102 13.09 5.68 -18.77
CA ASP A 102 13.12 4.50 -17.92
C ASP A 102 14.00 4.74 -16.68
N ALA A 103 15.16 5.39 -16.86
CA ALA A 103 16.01 5.79 -15.75
C ALA A 103 15.29 6.75 -14.79
N GLN A 104 14.54 7.73 -15.33
CA GLN A 104 13.77 8.69 -14.55
C GLN A 104 12.62 8.01 -13.78
N ASN A 105 11.89 7.09 -14.42
CA ASN A 105 10.84 6.32 -13.78
C ASN A 105 11.40 5.43 -12.66
N ASN A 106 12.53 4.75 -12.89
CA ASN A 106 13.18 3.93 -11.88
C ASN A 106 13.61 4.75 -10.65
N LEU A 107 14.09 6.00 -10.84
CA LEU A 107 14.41 6.90 -9.73
C LEU A 107 13.14 7.30 -8.96
N TYR A 108 12.06 7.60 -9.68
CA TYR A 108 10.78 7.94 -9.06
C TYR A 108 10.27 6.77 -8.23
N ASP A 109 10.22 5.56 -8.78
CA ASP A 109 9.74 4.35 -8.11
C ASP A 109 10.58 4.00 -6.88
N LYS A 110 11.90 4.17 -6.99
CA LYS A 110 12.85 3.93 -5.88
C LYS A 110 12.56 4.80 -4.66
N HIS A 111 12.25 6.09 -4.88
CA HIS A 111 12.07 7.07 -3.82
C HIS A 111 10.62 7.32 -3.43
N SER A 112 9.68 6.89 -4.26
CA SER A 112 8.25 6.97 -3.95
C SER A 112 7.89 6.06 -2.78
N LEU A 113 7.03 6.58 -1.91
CA LEU A 113 6.38 5.79 -0.87
C LEU A 113 4.99 5.39 -1.36
N ASP A 114 4.69 4.12 -1.19
CA ASP A 114 3.41 3.59 -1.63
C ASP A 114 2.27 4.08 -0.73
N THR A 115 1.31 4.75 -1.33
CA THR A 115 0.11 5.25 -0.64
C THR A 115 -1.06 4.26 -0.70
N ARG A 116 -0.91 3.21 -1.52
CA ARG A 116 -1.91 2.16 -1.77
C ARG A 116 -1.24 0.80 -1.89
N PRO A 117 -0.58 0.32 -0.82
CA PRO A 117 0.21 -0.91 -0.90
C PRO A 117 -0.61 -2.11 -1.41
N ASP A 118 -0.06 -2.81 -2.39
CA ASP A 118 -0.67 -4.02 -2.97
C ASP A 118 -0.62 -5.19 -1.99
N ASN A 119 0.44 -5.27 -1.18
CA ASN A 119 0.56 -6.32 -0.16
C ASN A 119 -0.34 -6.04 1.04
N ARG A 120 -1.58 -6.49 0.96
CA ARG A 120 -2.61 -6.31 2.00
C ARG A 120 -2.40 -7.15 3.25
N THR A 121 -1.46 -8.09 3.22
CA THR A 121 -1.09 -8.97 4.34
C THR A 121 0.22 -8.58 5.00
N ASP A 122 0.82 -7.45 4.60
CA ASP A 122 2.03 -6.94 5.24
C ASP A 122 1.80 -6.73 6.74
N PRO A 123 2.57 -7.38 7.62
CA PRO A 123 2.41 -7.26 9.07
C PRO A 123 2.54 -5.83 9.58
N LEU A 124 3.40 -5.01 8.96
CA LEU A 124 3.58 -3.60 9.34
C LEU A 124 2.40 -2.74 8.92
N LEU A 125 1.81 -3.00 7.74
CA LEU A 125 0.58 -2.34 7.31
C LEU A 125 -0.58 -2.68 8.26
N ILE A 126 -0.75 -3.96 8.60
CA ILE A 126 -1.78 -4.41 9.55
C ILE A 126 -1.62 -3.70 10.89
N GLU A 127 -0.39 -3.70 11.43
CA GLU A 127 -0.09 -3.04 12.70
C GLU A 127 -0.42 -1.53 12.67
N VAL A 128 -0.07 -0.85 11.57
CA VAL A 128 -0.37 0.58 11.39
C VAL A 128 -1.88 0.83 11.38
N VAL A 129 -2.63 0.02 10.64
CA VAL A 129 -4.09 0.17 10.56
C VAL A 129 -4.77 -0.15 11.89
N GLU A 130 -4.33 -1.17 12.60
CA GLU A 130 -4.84 -1.51 13.95
C GLU A 130 -4.49 -0.42 14.97
N GLN A 131 -3.27 0.13 14.92
CA GLN A 131 -2.81 1.17 15.83
C GLN A 131 -3.54 2.50 15.64
N LEU A 132 -3.75 2.92 14.40
CA LEU A 132 -4.36 4.21 14.06
C LEU A 132 -5.89 4.16 13.97
N GLY A 133 -6.47 2.98 13.74
CA GLY A 133 -7.90 2.83 13.54
C GLY A 133 -8.43 3.74 12.42
N ALA A 134 -9.44 4.54 12.70
CA ALA A 134 -10.01 5.45 11.71
C ALA A 134 -9.03 6.52 11.21
N ALA A 135 -7.99 6.86 11.98
CA ALA A 135 -6.98 7.81 11.55
C ALA A 135 -6.02 7.24 10.48
N ALA A 136 -6.09 5.93 10.20
CA ALA A 136 -5.37 5.32 9.09
C ALA A 136 -6.02 5.56 7.73
N ASN A 137 -7.32 5.88 7.72
CA ASN A 137 -8.09 6.04 6.49
C ASN A 137 -7.62 7.24 5.67
N GLY A 138 -7.39 7.04 4.38
CA GLY A 138 -7.30 8.14 3.42
C GLY A 138 -8.67 8.80 3.21
N ASP A 139 -8.71 9.88 2.43
CA ASP A 139 -9.90 10.77 2.32
C ASP A 139 -11.19 10.05 1.90
N CYS A 140 -11.09 9.04 1.05
CA CYS A 140 -12.22 8.26 0.55
C CYS A 140 -12.16 6.78 0.96
N ALA A 141 -11.38 6.44 1.98
CA ALA A 141 -11.21 5.07 2.43
C ALA A 141 -11.85 4.83 3.80
N LYS A 142 -12.20 3.56 4.03
CA LYS A 142 -12.58 3.03 5.35
C LYS A 142 -11.87 1.70 5.53
N LEU A 143 -10.65 1.76 6.03
CA LEU A 143 -9.81 0.59 6.19
C LEU A 143 -10.30 -0.31 7.32
N LYS A 144 -10.24 -1.61 7.06
CA LYS A 144 -10.64 -2.65 8.00
C LYS A 144 -9.66 -3.81 7.92
N VAL A 145 -9.21 -4.31 9.06
CA VAL A 145 -8.50 -5.59 9.15
C VAL A 145 -9.54 -6.69 9.30
N ILE A 146 -9.45 -7.69 8.45
CA ILE A 146 -10.25 -8.92 8.54
C ILE A 146 -9.35 -10.11 8.80
N GLU A 147 -9.90 -11.15 9.42
CA GLU A 147 -9.23 -12.40 9.69
C GLU A 147 -9.85 -13.49 8.84
N ILE A 148 -9.02 -14.27 8.16
CA ILE A 148 -9.42 -15.45 7.42
C ILE A 148 -8.59 -16.66 7.89
N PRO A 149 -9.06 -17.90 7.72
CA PRO A 149 -8.26 -19.08 8.02
C PRO A 149 -6.94 -19.08 7.24
N ASP A 150 -5.84 -19.43 7.90
CA ASP A 150 -4.54 -19.54 7.27
C ASP A 150 -4.51 -20.70 6.25
N GLY A 151 -3.71 -20.54 5.19
CA GLY A 151 -3.51 -21.56 4.17
C GLY A 151 -4.66 -21.72 3.17
N ILE A 152 -5.65 -20.83 3.15
CA ILE A 152 -6.65 -20.80 2.08
C ILE A 152 -6.18 -19.88 0.94
N GLU A 153 -6.47 -20.28 -0.30
CA GLU A 153 -6.35 -19.39 -1.45
C GLU A 153 -7.51 -18.38 -1.44
N TYR A 154 -7.20 -17.11 -1.57
CA TYR A 154 -8.19 -16.05 -1.56
C TYR A 154 -7.93 -15.03 -2.67
N GLU A 155 -8.96 -14.27 -3.00
CA GLU A 155 -8.89 -13.10 -3.86
C GLU A 155 -9.59 -11.92 -3.19
N ILE A 156 -9.11 -10.72 -3.46
CA ILE A 156 -9.80 -9.48 -3.09
C ILE A 156 -10.62 -9.06 -4.31
N GLN A 157 -11.94 -9.07 -4.17
CA GLN A 157 -12.84 -8.54 -5.17
C GLN A 157 -13.21 -7.10 -4.81
N GLU A 158 -13.20 -6.22 -5.80
CA GLU A 158 -13.48 -4.81 -5.66
C GLU A 158 -14.67 -4.42 -6.54
N TYR A 159 -15.58 -3.65 -5.96
CA TYR A 159 -16.66 -3.00 -6.68
C TYR A 159 -16.74 -1.53 -6.27
N ASP A 160 -16.42 -0.62 -7.20
CA ASP A 160 -16.41 0.84 -7.00
C ASP A 160 -15.62 1.25 -5.73
N GLY A 161 -14.46 0.63 -5.54
CA GLY A 161 -13.55 0.86 -4.41
C GLY A 161 -13.87 0.10 -3.13
N ASN A 162 -15.06 -0.50 -3.01
CA ASN A 162 -15.42 -1.33 -1.87
C ASN A 162 -14.88 -2.75 -2.08
N GLU A 163 -14.06 -3.21 -1.16
CA GLU A 163 -13.35 -4.49 -1.27
C GLU A 163 -14.00 -5.57 -0.38
N SER A 164 -13.97 -6.80 -0.86
CA SER A 164 -14.36 -8.01 -0.11
C SER A 164 -13.38 -9.13 -0.40
N VAL A 165 -13.18 -10.04 0.55
CA VAL A 165 -12.29 -11.19 0.40
C VAL A 165 -13.12 -12.43 0.17
N HIS A 166 -12.79 -13.17 -0.88
CA HIS A 166 -13.45 -14.40 -1.28
C HIS A 166 -12.45 -15.54 -1.33
N GLN A 167 -12.87 -16.71 -0.88
CA GLN A 167 -12.09 -17.93 -1.11
C GLN A 167 -12.12 -18.30 -2.58
N VAL A 168 -10.97 -18.58 -3.17
CA VAL A 168 -10.89 -19.08 -4.53
C VAL A 168 -11.43 -20.50 -4.56
N HIS A 169 -12.50 -20.74 -5.32
CA HIS A 169 -13.04 -22.07 -5.53
C HIS A 169 -12.32 -22.73 -6.71
N ALA A 170 -11.77 -23.92 -6.49
CA ALA A 170 -11.24 -24.74 -7.58
C ALA A 170 -12.37 -25.11 -8.54
N SER A 171 -12.23 -24.75 -9.82
CA SER A 171 -13.11 -25.24 -10.88
C SER A 171 -12.37 -26.32 -11.68
N TRP A 172 -13.03 -27.44 -11.90
CA TRP A 172 -12.54 -28.53 -12.74
C TRP A 172 -13.36 -28.55 -14.02
N SER A 173 -12.74 -28.51 -15.16
CA SER A 173 -13.37 -28.68 -16.48
C SER A 173 -12.87 -29.94 -17.14
#